data_eefbeb9a305b297f4898b2469f9f0be1
#
_entry.id   eefbeb9a305b297f4898b2469f9f0be1
#
_cell.length_a   1.000
_cell.length_b   1.000
_cell.length_c   1.000
_cell.angle_alpha   90.00
_cell.angle_beta   90.00
_cell.angle_gamma   90.00
#
_symmetry.space_group_name_H-M   'P 1'
#
loop_
_entity.id
_entity.type
_entity.pdbx_description
1 polymer ?
#
loop_
_entity_poly.entity_id
_entity_poly.type
_entity_poly.pdbx_seq_one_letter_code
_entity_poly.pdbx_strand_id
1 'polypeptide(L)'
;ETLMPALLRLDEAYAAARRDRAFQKEFQDLLRDYVGRPSPLYFARRLTEAYGGAKIYLKREDLNHTGAHKINNTLGQALLAKRMGLKRLMAETGAGQHGVATATVAALFGMECAVYMGEEDMVRQAPNVRRMELLGARLCPVSSGTRTLKDAMSEALRAWVAAVDTTFYVIGTVAGPHPYPLM
;
A
#
# COMPACT_ATOMS: atom_id res chain seq x y z
N GLU A 1 -8.14 -7.53 22.56
CA GLU A 1 -9.04 -8.70 22.39
C GLU A 1 -9.86 -8.60 21.09
N THR A 2 -10.49 -7.46 20.79
CA THR A 2 -11.39 -7.29 19.63
C THR A 2 -10.74 -7.62 18.29
N LEU A 3 -9.47 -7.29 18.10
CA LEU A 3 -8.73 -7.54 16.84
C LEU A 3 -8.16 -8.96 16.71
N MET A 4 -8.03 -9.70 17.81
CA MET A 4 -7.34 -11.00 17.79
C MET A 4 -7.93 -12.00 16.78
N PRO A 5 -9.27 -12.19 16.68
CA PRO A 5 -9.82 -13.10 15.69
C PRO A 5 -9.47 -12.73 14.25
N ALA A 6 -9.45 -11.43 13.93
CA ALA A 6 -9.09 -10.95 12.60
C ALA A 6 -7.61 -11.14 12.30
N LEU A 7 -6.75 -10.89 13.26
CA LEU A 7 -5.30 -11.09 13.13
C LEU A 7 -4.94 -12.56 12.96
N LEU A 8 -5.60 -13.46 13.69
CA LEU A 8 -5.42 -14.91 13.51
C LEU A 8 -5.86 -15.37 12.13
N ARG A 9 -7.04 -14.93 11.66
CA ARG A 9 -7.48 -15.20 10.28
C ARG A 9 -6.50 -14.68 9.24
N LEU A 10 -5.92 -13.50 9.47
CA LEU A 10 -4.93 -12.91 8.58
C LEU A 10 -3.64 -13.74 8.55
N ASP A 11 -3.15 -14.17 9.70
CA ASP A 11 -1.94 -14.99 9.83
C ASP A 11 -2.11 -16.34 9.11
N GLU A 12 -3.23 -17.02 9.34
CA GLU A 12 -3.57 -18.27 8.65
C GLU A 12 -3.64 -18.08 7.14
N ALA A 13 -4.33 -17.01 6.67
CA ALA A 13 -4.47 -16.71 5.25
C ALA A 13 -3.10 -16.39 4.61
N TYR A 14 -2.26 -15.64 5.29
CA TYR A 14 -0.92 -15.31 4.82
C TYR A 14 -0.02 -16.57 4.77
N ALA A 15 -0.04 -17.40 5.82
CA ALA A 15 0.71 -18.65 5.85
C ALA A 15 0.28 -19.61 4.71
N ALA A 16 -1.03 -19.67 4.42
CA ALA A 16 -1.56 -20.44 3.30
C ALA A 16 -1.11 -19.87 1.95
N ALA A 17 -1.26 -18.55 1.75
CA ALA A 17 -0.87 -17.87 0.50
C ALA A 17 0.63 -18.02 0.18
N ARG A 18 1.49 -17.99 1.18
CA ARG A 18 2.94 -18.23 1.00
C ARG A 18 3.27 -19.59 0.43
N ARG A 19 2.45 -20.62 0.67
CA ARG A 19 2.64 -22.01 0.21
C ARG A 19 1.83 -22.33 -1.05
N ASP A 20 0.84 -21.51 -1.38
CA ASP A 20 -0.03 -21.71 -2.54
C ASP A 20 0.70 -21.27 -3.83
N ARG A 21 1.05 -22.25 -4.67
CA ARG A 21 1.73 -22.00 -5.96
C ARG A 21 0.90 -21.12 -6.90
N ALA A 22 -0.42 -21.24 -6.87
CA ALA A 22 -1.31 -20.44 -7.71
C ALA A 22 -1.31 -18.97 -7.27
N PHE A 23 -1.36 -18.72 -5.96
CA PHE A 23 -1.22 -17.38 -5.40
C PHE A 23 0.13 -16.76 -5.77
N GLN A 24 1.22 -17.51 -5.55
CA GLN A 24 2.56 -17.02 -5.86
C GLN A 24 2.73 -16.72 -7.36
N LYS A 25 2.19 -17.56 -8.22
CA LYS A 25 2.22 -17.34 -9.67
C LYS A 25 1.43 -16.06 -10.04
N GLU A 26 0.18 -15.91 -9.56
CA GLU A 26 -0.64 -14.71 -9.82
C GLU A 26 0.07 -13.44 -9.34
N PHE A 27 0.66 -13.49 -8.15
CA PHE A 27 1.42 -12.36 -7.60
C PHE A 27 2.65 -12.00 -8.45
N GLN A 28 3.43 -13.00 -8.87
CA GLN A 28 4.61 -12.77 -9.72
C GLN A 28 4.23 -12.25 -11.11
N ASP A 29 3.17 -12.79 -11.71
CA ASP A 29 2.66 -12.32 -13.00
C ASP A 29 2.21 -10.84 -12.89
N LEU A 30 1.49 -10.47 -11.84
CA LEU A 30 1.07 -9.08 -11.61
C LEU A 30 2.26 -8.16 -11.32
N LEU A 31 3.26 -8.61 -10.57
CA LEU A 31 4.49 -7.84 -10.36
C LEU A 31 5.21 -7.57 -11.68
N ARG A 32 5.28 -8.55 -12.58
CA ARG A 32 5.93 -8.41 -13.88
C ARG A 32 5.11 -7.55 -14.83
N ASP A 33 3.85 -7.90 -15.04
CA ASP A 33 3.04 -7.40 -16.15
C ASP A 33 2.27 -6.10 -15.81
N TYR A 34 1.92 -5.90 -14.53
CA TYR A 34 1.19 -4.73 -14.07
C TYR A 34 2.08 -3.71 -13.36
N VAL A 35 3.00 -4.15 -12.50
CA VAL A 35 3.89 -3.26 -11.75
C VAL A 35 5.13 -2.88 -12.53
N GLY A 36 5.67 -3.78 -13.37
CA GLY A 36 6.89 -3.57 -14.14
C GLY A 36 8.16 -4.03 -13.41
N ARG A 37 8.02 -5.06 -12.56
CA ARG A 37 9.17 -5.66 -11.84
C ARG A 37 9.86 -6.76 -12.65
N PRO A 38 11.18 -6.97 -12.48
CA PRO A 38 12.10 -6.16 -11.65
C PRO A 38 12.37 -4.79 -12.25
N SER A 39 12.33 -3.74 -11.41
CA SER A 39 12.71 -2.39 -11.84
C SER A 39 14.20 -2.33 -12.22
N PRO A 40 14.59 -1.52 -13.23
CA PRO A 40 15.96 -1.45 -13.71
C PRO A 40 16.95 -1.00 -12.65
N LEU A 41 18.18 -1.47 -12.77
CA LEU A 41 19.35 -0.93 -12.07
C LEU A 41 20.14 -0.08 -13.05
N TYR A 42 20.04 1.24 -12.94
CA TYR A 42 20.62 2.22 -13.86
C TYR A 42 21.98 2.71 -13.36
N PHE A 43 23.02 2.58 -14.18
CA PHE A 43 24.33 3.17 -13.87
C PHE A 43 24.31 4.68 -14.12
N ALA A 44 24.42 5.48 -13.06
CA ALA A 44 24.43 6.93 -13.12
C ALA A 44 25.85 7.47 -13.44
N ARG A 45 26.27 7.32 -14.73
CA ARG A 45 27.61 7.64 -15.19
C ARG A 45 28.06 9.06 -14.79
N ARG A 46 27.28 10.08 -15.15
CA ARG A 46 27.64 11.47 -14.87
C ARG A 46 27.72 11.77 -13.37
N LEU A 47 26.86 11.14 -12.57
CA LEU A 47 26.91 11.30 -11.11
C LEU A 47 28.17 10.63 -10.53
N THR A 48 28.51 9.44 -11.01
CA THR A 48 29.75 8.74 -10.65
C THR A 48 30.98 9.57 -10.97
N GLU A 49 31.03 10.16 -12.17
CA GLU A 49 32.13 10.99 -12.61
C GLU A 49 32.24 12.30 -11.78
N ALA A 50 31.10 12.94 -11.48
CA ALA A 50 31.06 14.19 -10.73
C ALA A 50 31.55 14.05 -9.28
N TYR A 51 31.24 12.93 -8.63
CA TYR A 51 31.65 12.68 -7.23
C TYR A 51 32.97 11.93 -7.11
N GLY A 52 33.37 11.19 -8.14
CA GLY A 52 34.55 10.30 -8.08
C GLY A 52 34.32 9.11 -7.14
N GLY A 53 35.26 8.15 -7.12
CA GLY A 53 35.22 7.00 -6.21
C GLY A 53 34.30 5.89 -6.64
N ALA A 54 33.34 5.51 -5.79
CA ALA A 54 32.46 4.36 -6.03
C ALA A 54 31.50 4.58 -7.20
N LYS A 55 31.21 3.52 -7.97
CA LYS A 55 30.17 3.54 -9.00
C LYS A 55 28.78 3.71 -8.36
N ILE A 56 28.02 4.67 -8.85
CA ILE A 56 26.66 4.98 -8.36
C ILE A 56 25.63 4.35 -9.28
N TYR A 57 24.77 3.54 -8.70
CA TYR A 57 23.64 2.92 -9.39
C TYR A 57 22.31 3.35 -8.75
N LEU A 58 21.30 3.57 -9.57
CA LEU A 58 19.93 3.89 -9.15
C LEU A 58 19.03 2.69 -9.38
N LYS A 59 18.45 2.17 -8.32
CA LYS A 59 17.34 1.20 -8.41
C LYS A 59 16.06 1.98 -8.72
N ARG A 60 15.58 1.85 -9.96
CA ARG A 60 14.56 2.72 -10.55
C ARG A 60 13.14 2.31 -10.13
N GLU A 61 12.83 2.38 -8.83
CA GLU A 61 11.47 2.11 -8.33
C GLU A 61 10.45 3.20 -8.72
N ASP A 62 10.91 4.34 -9.21
CA ASP A 62 10.13 5.39 -9.85
C ASP A 62 9.50 4.96 -11.18
N LEU A 63 10.02 3.90 -11.82
CA LEU A 63 9.47 3.32 -13.05
C LEU A 63 8.39 2.27 -12.80
N ASN A 64 8.15 1.88 -11.55
CA ASN A 64 7.03 1.01 -11.22
C ASN A 64 5.70 1.73 -11.51
N HIS A 65 4.67 0.97 -11.80
CA HIS A 65 3.32 1.51 -11.89
C HIS A 65 2.97 2.33 -10.64
N THR A 66 2.33 3.49 -10.79
CA THR A 66 2.11 4.55 -9.79
C THR A 66 3.29 5.48 -9.54
N GLY A 67 4.48 5.20 -10.05
CA GLY A 67 5.67 6.05 -9.94
C GLY A 67 6.44 5.91 -8.63
N ALA A 68 6.21 4.83 -7.86
CA ALA A 68 6.87 4.61 -6.57
C ALA A 68 6.88 3.13 -6.15
N HIS A 69 7.62 2.82 -5.09
CA HIS A 69 7.77 1.45 -4.56
C HIS A 69 6.52 0.90 -3.85
N LYS A 70 5.59 1.74 -3.43
CA LYS A 70 4.44 1.33 -2.60
C LYS A 70 3.53 0.30 -3.27
N ILE A 71 3.44 0.31 -4.59
CA ILE A 71 2.63 -0.65 -5.36
C ILE A 71 3.05 -2.10 -5.11
N ASN A 72 4.32 -2.35 -4.78
CA ASN A 72 4.84 -3.69 -4.53
C ASN A 72 4.15 -4.35 -3.34
N ASN A 73 4.06 -3.62 -2.22
CA ASN A 73 3.46 -4.16 -1.01
C ASN A 73 1.92 -4.13 -1.08
N THR A 74 1.33 -3.05 -1.62
CA THR A 74 -0.13 -2.94 -1.70
C THR A 74 -0.73 -4.01 -2.61
N LEU A 75 -0.04 -4.39 -3.68
CA LEU A 75 -0.47 -5.46 -4.57
C LEU A 75 -0.59 -6.81 -3.82
N GLY A 76 0.44 -7.18 -3.06
CA GLY A 76 0.44 -8.44 -2.29
C GLY A 76 -0.66 -8.47 -1.23
N GLN A 77 -0.81 -7.37 -0.48
CA GLN A 77 -1.84 -7.24 0.53
C GLN A 77 -3.26 -7.27 -0.07
N ALA A 78 -3.48 -6.57 -1.18
CA ALA A 78 -4.79 -6.56 -1.85
C ALA A 78 -5.15 -7.93 -2.46
N LEU A 79 -4.17 -8.64 -3.03
CA LEU A 79 -4.37 -9.99 -3.54
C LEU A 79 -4.73 -10.96 -2.40
N LEU A 80 -4.08 -10.82 -1.24
CA LEU A 80 -4.40 -11.59 -0.05
C LEU A 80 -5.83 -11.27 0.44
N ALA A 81 -6.19 -9.98 0.53
CA ALA A 81 -7.52 -9.54 0.91
C ALA A 81 -8.61 -10.15 -0.01
N LYS A 82 -8.36 -10.15 -1.32
CA LYS A 82 -9.23 -10.79 -2.32
C LYS A 82 -9.40 -12.29 -2.06
N ARG A 83 -8.31 -13.00 -1.75
CA ARG A 83 -8.34 -14.43 -1.40
C ARG A 83 -9.08 -14.71 -0.09
N MET A 84 -9.04 -13.78 0.86
CA MET A 84 -9.82 -13.84 2.09
C MET A 84 -11.32 -13.52 1.88
N GLY A 85 -11.74 -13.15 0.67
CA GLY A 85 -13.11 -12.78 0.35
C GLY A 85 -13.52 -11.38 0.82
N LEU A 86 -12.56 -10.55 1.26
CA LEU A 86 -12.83 -9.18 1.67
C LEU A 86 -13.04 -8.30 0.44
N LYS A 87 -13.96 -7.33 0.56
CA LYS A 87 -14.39 -6.48 -0.58
C LYS A 87 -13.95 -5.03 -0.46
N ARG A 88 -13.37 -4.67 0.67
CA ARG A 88 -12.94 -3.29 0.95
C ARG A 88 -11.50 -3.26 1.41
N LEU A 89 -10.74 -2.33 0.85
CA LEU A 89 -9.42 -1.95 1.33
C LEU A 89 -9.50 -0.62 2.08
N MET A 90 -8.72 -0.50 3.14
CA MET A 90 -8.56 0.73 3.91
C MET A 90 -7.08 1.01 4.09
N ALA A 91 -6.67 2.27 3.97
CA ALA A 91 -5.30 2.69 4.22
C ALA A 91 -5.27 4.09 4.84
N GLU A 92 -4.18 4.38 5.52
CA GLU A 92 -3.76 5.75 5.84
C GLU A 92 -2.70 6.21 4.84
N THR A 93 -2.54 7.52 4.70
CA THR A 93 -1.47 8.09 3.90
C THR A 93 -1.10 9.51 4.38
N GLY A 94 0.17 9.87 4.28
CA GLY A 94 0.68 11.23 4.50
C GLY A 94 1.08 11.87 3.18
N ALA A 95 2.21 11.46 2.60
CA ALA A 95 2.66 11.94 1.29
C ALA A 95 1.77 11.53 0.10
N GLY A 96 0.77 10.68 0.32
CA GLY A 96 -0.19 10.26 -0.70
C GLY A 96 0.21 9.02 -1.49
N GLN A 97 1.47 8.64 -1.53
CA GLN A 97 1.93 7.52 -2.38
C GLN A 97 1.34 6.17 -1.98
N HIS A 98 1.21 5.91 -0.69
CA HIS A 98 0.58 4.70 -0.20
C HIS A 98 -0.92 4.65 -0.52
N GLY A 99 -1.61 5.78 -0.34
CA GLY A 99 -3.02 5.92 -0.70
C GLY A 99 -3.26 5.72 -2.20
N VAL A 100 -2.45 6.32 -3.07
CA VAL A 100 -2.52 6.12 -4.53
C VAL A 100 -2.30 4.66 -4.89
N ALA A 101 -1.28 4.01 -4.31
CA ALA A 101 -1.02 2.60 -4.58
C ALA A 101 -2.16 1.70 -4.11
N THR A 102 -2.75 1.96 -2.93
CA THR A 102 -3.89 1.21 -2.42
C THR A 102 -5.14 1.41 -3.30
N ALA A 103 -5.43 2.66 -3.69
CA ALA A 103 -6.53 2.96 -4.61
C ALA A 103 -6.36 2.26 -5.97
N THR A 104 -5.11 2.22 -6.48
CA THR A 104 -4.77 1.56 -7.74
C THR A 104 -5.06 0.05 -7.70
N VAL A 105 -4.62 -0.65 -6.66
CA VAL A 105 -4.87 -2.10 -6.55
C VAL A 105 -6.33 -2.41 -6.20
N ALA A 106 -7.02 -1.51 -5.50
CA ALA A 106 -8.44 -1.63 -5.26
C ALA A 106 -9.22 -1.55 -6.59
N ALA A 107 -8.91 -0.58 -7.44
CA ALA A 107 -9.48 -0.46 -8.78
C ALA A 107 -9.17 -1.70 -9.65
N LEU A 108 -7.92 -2.21 -9.61
CA LEU A 108 -7.53 -3.42 -10.33
C LEU A 108 -8.38 -4.64 -9.95
N PHE A 109 -8.68 -4.80 -8.67
CA PHE A 109 -9.44 -5.97 -8.17
C PHE A 109 -10.94 -5.73 -8.01
N GLY A 110 -11.46 -4.56 -8.39
CA GLY A 110 -12.87 -4.20 -8.23
C GLY A 110 -13.32 -4.13 -6.78
N MET A 111 -12.42 -3.68 -5.88
CA MET A 111 -12.67 -3.54 -4.45
C MET A 111 -13.00 -2.10 -4.09
N GLU A 112 -13.83 -1.91 -3.06
CA GLU A 112 -14.00 -0.58 -2.45
C GLU A 112 -12.68 -0.13 -1.79
N CYS A 113 -12.42 1.18 -1.82
CA CYS A 113 -11.23 1.76 -1.20
C CYS A 113 -11.60 2.97 -0.35
N ALA A 114 -11.10 3.00 0.90
CA ALA A 114 -11.18 4.17 1.77
C ALA A 114 -9.76 4.57 2.21
N VAL A 115 -9.40 5.84 2.02
CA VAL A 115 -8.08 6.36 2.36
C VAL A 115 -8.22 7.51 3.35
N TYR A 116 -7.62 7.33 4.53
CA TYR A 116 -7.54 8.35 5.57
C TYR A 116 -6.31 9.22 5.36
N MET A 117 -6.51 10.53 5.35
CA MET A 117 -5.43 11.48 5.12
C MET A 117 -5.68 12.76 5.94
N GLY A 118 -4.65 13.26 6.59
CA GLY A 118 -4.75 14.51 7.33
C GLY A 118 -5.01 15.70 6.41
N GLU A 119 -5.85 16.63 6.82
CA GLU A 119 -6.23 17.80 5.99
C GLU A 119 -5.03 18.64 5.55
N GLU A 120 -4.01 18.79 6.40
CA GLU A 120 -2.77 19.50 6.05
C GLU A 120 -2.01 18.76 4.94
N ASP A 121 -1.94 17.42 5.03
CA ASP A 121 -1.29 16.61 4.02
C ASP A 121 -2.10 16.59 2.70
N MET A 122 -3.44 16.63 2.77
CA MET A 122 -4.29 16.73 1.58
C MET A 122 -4.02 18.01 0.78
N VAL A 123 -3.84 19.13 1.47
CA VAL A 123 -3.49 20.41 0.81
C VAL A 123 -2.09 20.32 0.16
N ARG A 124 -1.11 19.83 0.91
CA ARG A 124 0.28 19.70 0.44
C ARG A 124 0.43 18.75 -0.73
N GLN A 125 -0.39 17.70 -0.76
CA GLN A 125 -0.32 16.58 -1.70
C GLN A 125 -1.55 16.51 -2.63
N ALA A 126 -2.14 17.64 -2.96
CA ALA A 126 -3.34 17.73 -3.79
C ALA A 126 -3.29 16.91 -5.10
N PRO A 127 -2.13 16.79 -5.81
CA PRO A 127 -2.04 15.91 -6.98
C PRO A 127 -2.29 14.43 -6.66
N ASN A 128 -1.85 13.94 -5.51
CA ASN A 128 -2.11 12.56 -5.08
C ASN A 128 -3.55 12.37 -4.61
N VAL A 129 -4.13 13.36 -3.95
CA VAL A 129 -5.58 13.40 -3.62
C VAL A 129 -6.39 13.20 -4.91
N ARG A 130 -6.11 13.99 -5.95
CA ARG A 130 -6.80 13.89 -7.23
C ARG A 130 -6.64 12.51 -7.89
N ARG A 131 -5.45 11.91 -7.81
CA ARG A 131 -5.22 10.56 -8.34
C ARG A 131 -6.08 9.51 -7.62
N MET A 132 -6.17 9.59 -6.30
CA MET A 132 -7.00 8.66 -5.51
C MET A 132 -8.49 8.79 -5.85
N GLU A 133 -8.99 10.02 -6.01
CA GLU A 133 -10.36 10.27 -6.44
C GLU A 133 -10.65 9.70 -7.83
N LEU A 134 -9.76 9.91 -8.80
CA LEU A 134 -9.89 9.37 -10.16
C LEU A 134 -9.90 7.83 -10.18
N LEU A 135 -9.22 7.19 -9.23
CA LEU A 135 -9.21 5.74 -9.05
C LEU A 135 -10.44 5.22 -8.29
N GLY A 136 -11.36 6.09 -7.90
CA GLY A 136 -12.59 5.74 -7.21
C GLY A 136 -12.45 5.53 -5.71
N ALA A 137 -11.34 5.93 -5.10
CA ALA A 137 -11.17 5.84 -3.66
C ALA A 137 -11.96 6.93 -2.94
N ARG A 138 -12.60 6.56 -1.83
CA ARG A 138 -13.21 7.52 -0.89
C ARG A 138 -12.14 8.09 0.01
N LEU A 139 -11.90 9.41 -0.08
CA LEU A 139 -11.03 10.13 0.83
C LEU A 139 -11.77 10.38 2.15
N CYS A 140 -11.08 10.13 3.27
CA CYS A 140 -11.55 10.39 4.62
C CYS A 140 -10.64 11.45 5.25
N PRO A 141 -10.99 12.75 5.16
CA PRO A 141 -10.18 13.83 5.75
C PRO A 141 -10.13 13.69 7.28
N VAL A 142 -8.96 13.90 7.85
CA VAL A 142 -8.74 13.87 9.29
C VAL A 142 -8.36 15.27 9.77
N SER A 143 -9.26 15.88 10.55
CA SER A 143 -9.14 17.25 11.10
C SER A 143 -8.60 17.27 12.53
N SER A 144 -8.45 16.11 13.18
CA SER A 144 -7.97 16.02 14.56
C SER A 144 -6.43 16.15 14.66
N GLY A 145 -5.95 16.56 15.82
CA GLY A 145 -4.52 16.62 16.15
C GLY A 145 -3.74 17.57 15.23
N THR A 146 -2.61 17.09 14.71
CA THR A 146 -1.76 17.85 13.76
C THR A 146 -2.28 17.80 12.33
N ARG A 147 -3.35 17.06 12.06
CA ARG A 147 -3.96 16.86 10.73
C ARG A 147 -2.97 16.28 9.70
N THR A 148 -2.10 15.35 10.18
CA THR A 148 -1.07 14.71 9.37
C THR A 148 -1.14 13.18 9.50
N LEU A 149 -0.15 12.46 8.95
CA LEU A 149 -0.10 11.00 8.90
C LEU A 149 -0.39 10.30 10.23
N LYS A 150 0.12 10.82 11.37
CA LYS A 150 -0.09 10.21 12.70
C LYS A 150 -1.58 10.14 13.05
N ASP A 151 -2.28 11.23 12.82
CA ASP A 151 -3.71 11.33 13.14
C ASP A 151 -4.54 10.53 12.15
N ALA A 152 -4.15 10.53 10.86
CA ALA A 152 -4.75 9.70 9.82
C ALA A 152 -4.64 8.19 10.16
N MET A 153 -3.49 7.74 10.65
CA MET A 153 -3.28 6.36 11.09
C MET A 153 -4.18 6.01 12.28
N SER A 154 -4.28 6.90 13.26
CA SER A 154 -5.12 6.69 14.44
C SER A 154 -6.60 6.56 14.08
N GLU A 155 -7.10 7.40 13.19
CA GLU A 155 -8.48 7.34 12.70
C GLU A 155 -8.74 6.09 11.83
N ALA A 156 -7.81 5.77 10.92
CA ALA A 156 -7.92 4.57 10.11
C ALA A 156 -7.98 3.30 10.97
N LEU A 157 -7.14 3.20 12.01
CA LEU A 157 -7.16 2.06 12.94
C LEU A 157 -8.48 1.97 13.70
N ARG A 158 -9.03 3.09 14.19
CA ARG A 158 -10.34 3.08 14.86
C ARG A 158 -11.46 2.61 13.92
N ALA A 159 -11.47 3.13 12.71
CA ALA A 159 -12.44 2.75 11.70
C ALA A 159 -12.31 1.28 11.28
N TRP A 160 -11.08 0.78 11.19
CA TRP A 160 -10.84 -0.62 10.88
C TRP A 160 -11.33 -1.56 11.97
N VAL A 161 -11.09 -1.25 13.25
CA VAL A 161 -11.62 -2.05 14.38
C VAL A 161 -13.14 -2.20 14.30
N ALA A 162 -13.85 -1.17 13.86
CA ALA A 162 -15.30 -1.18 13.73
C ALA A 162 -15.81 -1.96 12.49
N ALA A 163 -14.93 -2.27 11.51
CA ALA A 163 -15.29 -2.88 10.24
C ALA A 163 -14.38 -4.06 9.87
N VAL A 164 -13.74 -4.68 10.84
CA VAL A 164 -12.67 -5.67 10.67
C VAL A 164 -13.10 -6.91 9.89
N ASP A 165 -14.38 -7.29 9.95
CA ASP A 165 -14.90 -8.48 9.27
C ASP A 165 -15.10 -8.29 7.76
N THR A 166 -15.15 -7.05 7.29
CA THR A 166 -15.42 -6.72 5.88
C THR A 166 -14.31 -5.95 5.20
N THR A 167 -13.34 -5.46 5.96
CA THR A 167 -12.35 -4.51 5.50
C THR A 167 -10.94 -5.00 5.81
N PHE A 168 -10.07 -5.00 4.80
CA PHE A 168 -8.63 -5.23 4.95
C PHE A 168 -7.92 -3.91 5.16
N TYR A 169 -7.16 -3.80 6.23
CA TYR A 169 -6.29 -2.65 6.48
C TYR A 169 -4.94 -2.87 5.79
N VAL A 170 -4.63 -2.04 4.81
CA VAL A 170 -3.38 -2.11 4.03
C VAL A 170 -2.35 -1.22 4.71
N ILE A 171 -1.37 -1.82 5.38
CA ILE A 171 -0.30 -1.06 6.07
C ILE A 171 0.82 -0.74 5.09
N GLY A 172 1.25 0.53 5.10
CA GLY A 172 2.26 1.06 4.16
C GLY A 172 3.70 0.95 4.63
N THR A 173 3.97 0.36 5.80
CA THR A 173 5.29 0.25 6.39
C THR A 173 5.41 -1.02 7.23
N VAL A 174 6.64 -1.39 7.65
CA VAL A 174 6.90 -2.52 8.54
C VAL A 174 6.50 -2.12 9.98
N ALA A 175 5.19 -2.15 10.23
CA ALA A 175 4.58 -1.77 11.51
C ALA A 175 3.28 -2.55 11.74
N GLY A 176 2.69 -2.38 12.92
CA GLY A 176 1.43 -3.00 13.28
C GLY A 176 1.59 -4.33 14.02
N PRO A 177 0.47 -4.94 14.41
CA PRO A 177 0.47 -6.24 15.07
C PRO A 177 0.85 -7.35 14.08
N HIS A 178 1.36 -8.47 14.63
CA HIS A 178 1.57 -9.69 13.84
C HIS A 178 0.24 -10.09 13.14
N PRO A 179 0.25 -10.50 11.83
CA PRO A 179 1.41 -10.79 10.98
C PRO A 179 1.89 -9.63 10.09
N TYR A 180 1.34 -8.43 10.21
CA TYR A 180 1.66 -7.30 9.32
C TYR A 180 3.15 -7.07 9.07
N PRO A 181 4.05 -7.11 10.07
CA PRO A 181 5.48 -6.89 9.82
C PRO A 181 6.16 -7.98 8.96
N LEU A 182 5.49 -9.10 8.72
CA LEU A 182 5.99 -10.22 7.90
C LEU A 182 5.44 -10.21 6.46
N MET A 183 4.47 -9.35 6.16
CA MET A 183 3.71 -9.33 4.90
C MET A 183 4.31 -8.40 3.82
#